data_a2be7fd9cfb6c9895fdb4bd7935bf46f
#
_entry.id   a2be7fd9cfb6c9895fdb4bd7935bf46f
#
_cell.length_a   1.000
_cell.length_b   1.000
_cell.length_c   1.000
_cell.angle_alpha   90.00
_cell.angle_beta   90.00
_cell.angle_gamma   90.00
#
_symmetry.space_group_name_H-M   'P 1'
#
loop_
_entity.id
_entity.type
_entity.pdbx_description
1 polymer ?
#
loop_
_entity_poly.entity_id
_entity_poly.type
_entity_poly.pdbx_seq_one_letter_code
_entity_poly.pdbx_strand_id
1 'polypeptide(L)'
;MAKRGLFMTKKDMAKAIADEMGLTPGQATEVIQRVLDGITETLCEDGRLELRNFGVFEVRERKPRTARNPRTGETVQVPAKRVVSFKPGRVMAERVGRLSKVPGEGTVAATPGSVST
;
A
#
# COMPACT_ATOMS: atom_id res chain seq x y z
N MET A 1 -17.25 -1.46 -12.31
CA MET A 1 -16.92 -0.84 -11.54
C MET A 1 -17.23 0.43 -11.49
N ALA A 2 -17.76 0.81 -11.09
CA ALA A 2 -18.17 1.88 -11.20
C ALA A 2 -17.71 3.00 -10.52
N LYS A 3 -17.53 3.07 -9.50
CA LYS A 3 -17.25 4.07 -8.89
C LYS A 3 -16.11 4.71 -9.05
N ARG A 4 -15.95 5.76 -9.23
CA ARG A 4 -14.87 6.34 -9.39
C ARG A 4 -14.71 7.47 -8.56
N GLY A 5 -14.74 7.73 -7.55
CA GLY A 5 -14.41 8.84 -6.81
C GLY A 5 -13.00 9.11 -6.85
N LEU A 6 -12.50 10.07 -6.14
CA LEU A 6 -11.12 10.36 -6.13
C LEU A 6 -10.37 9.27 -5.43
N PHE A 7 -10.93 8.62 -4.46
CA PHE A 7 -10.24 7.57 -3.77
C PHE A 7 -11.14 6.37 -3.64
N MET A 8 -10.59 5.21 -3.67
CA MET A 8 -11.33 4.01 -3.44
C MET A 8 -10.91 3.46 -2.10
N THR A 9 -11.85 3.24 -1.22
CA THR A 9 -11.54 2.73 0.11
C THR A 9 -11.78 1.23 0.17
N LYS A 10 -11.41 0.62 1.27
CA LYS A 10 -11.66 -0.79 1.47
C LYS A 10 -13.15 -1.07 1.38
N LYS A 11 -13.97 -0.18 1.88
CA LYS A 11 -15.40 -0.36 1.84
C LYS A 11 -15.90 -0.33 0.40
N ASP A 12 -15.36 0.55 -0.41
CA ASP A 12 -15.76 0.62 -1.80
C ASP A 12 -15.36 -0.63 -2.55
N MET A 13 -14.19 -1.17 -2.25
CA MET A 13 -13.76 -2.39 -2.88
C MET A 13 -14.63 -3.54 -2.47
N ALA A 14 -15.01 -3.60 -1.21
CA ALA A 14 -15.86 -4.67 -0.73
C ALA A 14 -17.21 -4.63 -1.42
N LYS A 15 -17.75 -3.44 -1.64
CA LYS A 15 -19.01 -3.34 -2.28
C LYS A 15 -18.95 -3.80 -3.72
N ALA A 16 -17.90 -3.43 -4.42
CA ALA A 16 -17.74 -3.84 -5.80
C ALA A 16 -17.60 -5.35 -5.92
N ILE A 17 -16.83 -5.94 -5.02
CA ILE A 17 -16.64 -7.38 -5.05
C ILE A 17 -17.93 -8.10 -4.70
N ALA A 18 -18.66 -7.58 -3.73
CA ALA A 18 -19.94 -8.20 -3.36
C ALA A 18 -20.89 -8.22 -4.54
N ASP A 19 -20.95 -7.12 -5.29
CA ASP A 19 -21.82 -7.05 -6.42
C ASP A 19 -21.40 -8.03 -7.51
N GLU A 20 -20.12 -8.14 -7.76
CA GLU A 20 -19.66 -9.03 -8.80
C GLU A 20 -19.74 -10.49 -8.44
N MET A 21 -19.55 -10.81 -7.20
CA MET A 21 -19.47 -12.21 -6.80
C MET A 21 -20.75 -12.73 -6.17
N GLY A 22 -21.75 -11.90 -6.05
CA GLY A 22 -22.97 -12.38 -5.41
C GLY A 22 -22.84 -12.57 -3.92
N LEU A 23 -21.95 -11.82 -3.30
CA LEU A 23 -21.78 -11.93 -1.86
C LEU A 23 -22.51 -10.80 -1.17
N THR A 24 -22.73 -10.94 0.11
CA THR A 24 -23.27 -9.82 0.86
C THR A 24 -22.12 -8.86 1.13
N PRO A 25 -22.41 -7.59 1.36
CA PRO A 25 -21.33 -6.66 1.68
C PRO A 25 -20.53 -7.07 2.90
N GLY A 26 -21.19 -7.66 3.87
CA GLY A 26 -20.46 -8.13 5.05
C GLY A 26 -19.50 -9.25 4.74
N GLN A 27 -19.92 -10.18 3.89
CA GLN A 27 -19.04 -11.25 3.51
C GLN A 27 -17.84 -10.74 2.75
N ALA A 28 -18.05 -9.82 1.83
CA ALA A 28 -16.95 -9.28 1.04
C ALA A 28 -15.98 -8.51 1.95
N THR A 29 -16.50 -7.76 2.89
CA THR A 29 -15.65 -7.02 3.80
C THR A 29 -14.81 -7.96 4.62
N GLU A 30 -15.41 -9.05 5.07
CA GLU A 30 -14.67 -9.99 5.90
C GLU A 30 -13.58 -10.67 5.11
N VAL A 31 -13.83 -11.06 3.87
CA VAL A 31 -12.81 -11.70 3.07
C VAL A 31 -11.65 -10.75 2.83
N ILE A 32 -11.96 -9.50 2.50
CA ILE A 32 -10.91 -8.54 2.25
C ILE A 32 -10.09 -8.32 3.51
N GLN A 33 -10.76 -8.21 4.65
CA GLN A 33 -10.03 -7.97 5.89
C GLN A 33 -9.13 -9.14 6.24
N ARG A 34 -9.58 -10.35 5.98
CA ARG A 34 -8.74 -11.50 6.28
C ARG A 34 -7.51 -11.54 5.38
N VAL A 35 -7.66 -11.12 4.12
CA VAL A 35 -6.51 -11.06 3.25
C VAL A 35 -5.52 -10.02 3.74
N LEU A 36 -6.00 -8.85 4.14
CA LEU A 36 -5.12 -7.79 4.60
C LEU A 36 -4.43 -8.17 5.89
N ASP A 37 -5.16 -8.81 6.80
CA ASP A 37 -4.56 -9.26 8.05
C ASP A 37 -3.52 -10.34 7.79
N GLY A 38 -3.79 -11.20 6.82
CA GLY A 38 -2.84 -12.24 6.47
C GLY A 38 -1.55 -11.66 5.92
N ILE A 39 -1.66 -10.59 5.13
CA ILE A 39 -0.48 -9.95 4.62
C ILE A 39 0.35 -9.40 5.78
N THR A 40 -0.31 -8.73 6.72
CA THR A 40 0.40 -8.15 7.85
C THR A 40 1.06 -9.23 8.69
N GLU A 41 0.32 -10.31 8.97
CA GLU A 41 0.88 -11.37 9.79
C GLU A 41 2.05 -12.06 9.12
N THR A 42 1.97 -12.29 7.83
CA THR A 42 3.07 -12.92 7.13
C THR A 42 4.31 -12.04 7.17
N LEU A 43 4.13 -10.74 7.05
CA LEU A 43 5.27 -9.85 7.11
C LEU A 43 5.88 -9.84 8.51
N CYS A 44 5.05 -9.94 9.53
CA CYS A 44 5.58 -9.96 10.87
C CYS A 44 6.34 -11.25 11.16
N GLU A 45 5.92 -12.34 10.57
CA GLU A 45 6.58 -13.60 10.83
C GLU A 45 7.69 -13.94 9.87
N ASP A 46 7.48 -13.72 8.60
CA ASP A 46 8.46 -14.12 7.62
C ASP A 46 9.21 -12.98 6.98
N GLY A 47 8.75 -11.78 7.12
CA GLY A 47 9.44 -10.62 6.58
C GLY A 47 9.27 -10.42 5.10
N ARG A 48 8.56 -11.28 4.42
CA ARG A 48 8.42 -11.17 3.00
C ARG A 48 7.20 -11.94 2.52
N LEU A 49 6.46 -11.35 1.61
CA LEU A 49 5.32 -12.03 1.03
C LEU A 49 5.28 -11.75 -0.44
N GLU A 50 5.33 -12.76 -1.26
CA GLU A 50 5.27 -12.58 -2.68
C GLU A 50 3.91 -13.01 -3.20
N LEU A 51 3.22 -12.11 -3.88
CA LEU A 51 1.94 -12.42 -4.48
C LEU A 51 2.15 -12.40 -5.99
N ARG A 52 2.18 -13.60 -6.59
CA ARG A 52 2.50 -13.71 -7.98
C ARG A 52 1.69 -12.81 -8.85
N ASN A 53 2.29 -12.15 -9.77
CA ASN A 53 1.66 -11.23 -10.69
C ASN A 53 1.11 -9.97 -10.04
N PHE A 54 1.26 -9.82 -8.76
CA PHE A 54 0.83 -8.62 -8.08
C PHE A 54 2.03 -7.84 -7.56
N GLY A 55 2.82 -8.45 -6.74
CA GLY A 55 3.99 -7.77 -6.20
C GLY A 55 4.54 -8.46 -4.98
N VAL A 56 5.54 -7.84 -4.42
CA VAL A 56 6.22 -8.38 -3.25
C VAL A 56 6.23 -7.35 -2.15
N PHE A 57 5.82 -7.77 -0.96
CA PHE A 57 5.93 -6.91 0.21
C PHE A 57 7.13 -7.42 1.00
N GLU A 58 7.90 -6.52 1.53
CA GLU A 58 9.08 -6.92 2.26
C GLU A 58 9.35 -5.99 3.40
N VAL A 59 9.77 -6.52 4.53
CA VAL A 59 10.13 -5.72 5.67
C VAL A 59 11.57 -5.31 5.52
N ARG A 60 11.86 -4.05 5.64
CA ARG A 60 13.22 -3.57 5.56
C ARG A 60 13.55 -2.78 6.77
N GLU A 61 14.81 -2.80 7.15
CA GLU A 61 15.22 -2.06 8.29
C GLU A 61 15.89 -0.79 7.84
N ARG A 62 15.49 0.35 8.38
CA ARG A 62 16.12 1.59 8.06
C ARG A 62 17.11 1.88 9.14
N LYS A 63 18.32 2.21 8.73
CA LYS A 63 19.36 2.45 9.70
C LYS A 63 19.13 3.72 10.46
N PRO A 64 19.65 3.83 11.66
CA PRO A 64 19.54 5.06 12.40
C PRO A 64 20.28 6.15 11.65
N ARG A 65 19.84 7.34 11.78
CA ARG A 65 20.50 8.45 11.11
C ARG A 65 20.28 9.71 11.87
N THR A 66 21.00 10.74 11.50
CA THR A 66 20.87 12.03 12.12
C THR A 66 20.08 12.92 11.19
N ALA A 67 19.05 13.54 11.69
CA ALA A 67 18.26 14.45 10.91
C ALA A 67 18.37 15.84 11.51
N ARG A 68 18.16 16.85 10.71
CA ARG A 68 18.24 18.21 11.21
C ARG A 68 16.87 18.86 11.10
N ASN A 69 16.45 19.50 12.15
CA ASN A 69 15.18 20.20 12.14
C ASN A 69 15.36 21.50 11.38
N PRO A 70 14.72 21.67 10.24
CA PRO A 70 14.92 22.87 9.44
C PRO A 70 14.48 24.13 10.13
N ARG A 71 13.66 24.02 11.14
CA ARG A 71 13.24 25.17 11.74
C ARG A 71 14.17 25.63 12.80
N THR A 72 14.73 24.81 13.59
CA THR A 72 15.58 25.21 14.67
C THR A 72 17.04 24.91 14.40
N GLY A 73 17.32 24.12 13.42
CA GLY A 73 18.69 23.75 13.15
C GLY A 73 19.22 22.67 14.06
N GLU A 74 18.43 22.20 14.98
CA GLU A 74 18.91 21.19 15.87
C GLU A 74 18.98 19.84 15.22
N THR A 75 19.91 19.03 15.63
CA THR A 75 20.00 17.70 15.08
C THR A 75 19.26 16.73 15.98
N VAL A 76 18.63 15.77 15.38
CA VAL A 76 17.85 14.80 16.11
C VAL A 76 18.27 13.41 15.66
N GLN A 77 18.38 12.50 16.58
CA GLN A 77 18.75 11.14 16.23
C GLN A 77 17.48 10.39 15.86
N VAL A 78 17.46 9.80 14.69
CA VAL A 78 16.32 8.99 14.27
C VAL A 78 16.73 7.55 14.45
N PRO A 79 16.07 6.81 15.31
CA PRO A 79 16.48 5.42 15.56
C PRO A 79 16.16 4.51 14.40
N ALA A 80 16.77 3.36 14.40
CA ALA A 80 16.48 2.36 13.39
C ALA A 80 15.04 1.92 13.54
N LYS A 81 14.42 1.57 12.45
CA LYS A 81 13.07 1.06 12.53
C LYS A 81 12.80 0.17 11.34
N ARG A 82 11.76 -0.61 11.43
CA ARG A 82 11.43 -1.50 10.35
C ARG A 82 10.26 -0.95 9.59
N VAL A 83 10.31 -1.02 8.30
CA VAL A 83 9.27 -0.48 7.45
C VAL A 83 8.90 -1.51 6.42
N VAL A 84 7.75 -1.34 5.79
CA VAL A 84 7.31 -2.26 4.76
C VAL A 84 7.51 -1.59 3.42
N SER A 85 8.12 -2.29 2.48
CA SER A 85 8.23 -1.78 1.13
C SER A 85 7.44 -2.68 0.21
N PHE A 86 6.92 -2.13 -0.86
CA PHE A 86 6.17 -2.90 -1.83
C PHE A 86 6.79 -2.71 -3.19
N LYS A 87 7.01 -3.81 -3.90
CA LYS A 87 7.55 -3.74 -5.21
C LYS A 87 6.55 -4.37 -6.15
N PRO A 88 6.03 -3.66 -7.12
CA PRO A 88 5.01 -4.23 -7.99
C PRO A 88 5.57 -5.34 -8.83
N GLY A 89 4.73 -6.30 -9.12
CA GLY A 89 5.15 -7.37 -9.98
C GLY A 89 5.06 -6.95 -11.43
N ARG A 90 5.41 -7.87 -12.33
CA ARG A 90 5.48 -7.54 -13.71
C ARG A 90 4.15 -7.09 -14.29
N VAL A 91 3.08 -7.79 -14.01
CA VAL A 91 1.80 -7.47 -14.59
C VAL A 91 1.32 -6.10 -14.13
N MET A 92 1.43 -5.84 -12.84
CA MET A 92 0.99 -4.56 -12.33
C MET A 92 1.86 -3.44 -12.89
N ALA A 93 3.16 -3.65 -12.94
CA ALA A 93 4.06 -2.63 -13.42
C ALA A 93 3.80 -2.31 -14.88
N GLU A 94 3.49 -3.32 -15.68
CA GLU A 94 3.22 -3.08 -17.08
C GLU A 94 1.91 -2.34 -17.29
N ARG A 95 0.89 -2.72 -16.54
CA ARG A 95 -0.39 -2.07 -16.72
C ARG A 95 -0.34 -0.62 -16.29
N VAL A 96 0.32 -0.35 -15.19
CA VAL A 96 0.43 1.02 -14.70
C VAL A 96 1.34 1.82 -15.62
N GLY A 97 2.36 1.17 -16.15
CA GLY A 97 3.29 1.86 -17.03
C GLY A 97 2.69 2.32 -18.34
N ARG A 98 1.52 1.78 -18.72
CA ARG A 98 0.90 2.23 -19.93
C ARG A 98 0.04 3.47 -19.75
N LEU A 99 -0.12 3.94 -18.53
CA LEU A 99 -0.94 5.12 -18.33
C LEU A 99 -0.24 6.34 -18.91
N SER A 100 -1.00 7.20 -19.53
CA SER A 100 -0.40 8.39 -20.08
C SER A 100 -0.16 9.44 -19.02
N LYS A 101 -0.83 9.36 -17.92
CA LYS A 101 -0.57 10.27 -16.84
C LYS A 101 -1.11 9.69 -15.57
N VAL A 102 -0.74 10.22 -14.45
CA VAL A 102 -1.15 9.69 -13.17
C VAL A 102 -2.58 10.09 -12.89
N PRO A 103 -3.47 9.14 -12.71
CA PRO A 103 -4.85 9.47 -12.41
C PRO A 103 -4.94 10.15 -11.06
N GLY A 104 -5.89 10.98 -10.93
CA GLY A 104 -6.05 11.63 -9.66
C GLY A 104 -5.03 12.63 -9.31
N GLU A 105 -4.12 12.96 -10.29
CA GLU A 105 -3.14 13.83 -10.01
C GLU A 105 -3.66 15.09 -9.61
N GLY A 106 -3.37 15.78 -9.03
CA GLY A 106 -3.87 16.96 -8.65
C GLY A 106 -4.35 16.90 -7.32
N THR A 107 -4.50 15.79 -6.90
CA THR A 107 -5.06 15.80 -5.71
C THR A 107 -4.11 15.42 -4.83
N VAL A 108 -3.18 15.07 -4.96
CA VAL A 108 -2.37 14.62 -4.15
C VAL A 108 -1.54 14.74 -3.47
N ALA A 109 -1.33 14.72 -2.90
CA ALA A 109 -0.60 14.82 -2.06
C ALA A 109 0.04 13.83 -1.65
N ALA A 110 0.69 13.38 -2.06
CA ALA A 110 1.37 12.38 -1.82
C ALA A 110 1.92 12.26 -0.60
N THR A 111 1.84 11.41 0.00
CA THR A 111 2.40 11.21 1.08
C THR A 111 3.53 10.54 0.95
N PRO A 112 4.47 10.95 1.16
CA PRO A 112 5.67 10.42 0.95
C PRO A 112 5.76 9.17 1.52
N GLY A 113 6.05 8.80 2.20
CA GLY A 113 6.36 7.60 2.66
C GLY A 113 5.64 6.58 2.30
N SER A 114 4.68 6.75 1.83
CA SER A 114 3.92 5.73 1.68
C SER A 114 4.40 4.90 0.72
N VAL A 115 4.86 5.14 -0.20
CA VAL A 115 5.16 4.30 -1.09
C VAL A 115 6.32 4.07 -1.33
N SER A 116 6.88 3.90 -1.12
CA SER A 116 8.01 3.58 -1.27
C SER A 116 8.47 3.19 -2.31
N THR A 117 8.57 2.91 -2.77
CA THR A 117 9.14 2.40 -3.82
C THR A 117 10.07 2.85 -4.21
#